data_cc0290dddebe49d84fe1ec470bad7150
#
_entry.id   cc0290dddebe49d84fe1ec470bad7150
#
_cell.length_a   1.000
_cell.length_b   1.000
_cell.length_c   1.000
_cell.angle_alpha   90.00
_cell.angle_beta   90.00
_cell.angle_gamma   90.00
#
_symmetry.space_group_name_H-M   'P 1'
#
loop_
_entity.id
_entity.type
_entity.pdbx_description
1 polymer ?
#
loop_
_entity_poly.entity_id
_entity_poly.type
_entity_poly.pdbx_seq_one_letter_code
_entity_poly.pdbx_strand_id
1 'polypeptide(L)'
;KLILKHANNTETPVVFVDTKLSFITTTVGIYIAENFAPEDFVHGSLVIINGVGVLIIGDSGVGKSEAVLELIQRGHMFVSDDSVIIKRIGNSFIGVSPEITKNILEARGLGLINIKSIYGEKSVKDKTNIDLVIELKKDENTNFDRLGNENHFYNVLNGKIKKILIPIKLGRNTASLIEVATSLYISKKDGVDAFQQIQERIKNEQ
;
A
#
# COMPACT_ATOMS: atom_id res chain seq x y z
N LYS A 1 -3.56 -19.50 -44.37
CA LYS A 1 -4.20 -18.71 -45.46
C LYS A 1 -5.58 -18.17 -45.07
N LEU A 2 -6.46 -18.96 -44.45
CA LEU A 2 -7.81 -18.52 -44.02
C LEU A 2 -7.77 -17.38 -42.98
N ILE A 3 -6.93 -17.51 -41.96
CA ILE A 3 -6.75 -16.51 -40.89
C ILE A 3 -6.30 -15.16 -41.46
N LEU A 4 -5.30 -15.16 -42.34
CA LEU A 4 -4.82 -13.94 -42.99
C LEU A 4 -5.86 -13.26 -43.85
N LYS A 5 -6.66 -14.05 -44.59
CA LYS A 5 -7.75 -13.50 -45.40
C LYS A 5 -8.82 -12.83 -44.54
N HIS A 6 -9.16 -13.45 -43.43
CA HIS A 6 -10.15 -12.88 -42.48
C HIS A 6 -9.58 -11.61 -41.78
N ALA A 7 -8.34 -11.67 -41.32
CA ALA A 7 -7.68 -10.56 -40.69
C ALA A 7 -7.61 -9.32 -41.61
N ASN A 8 -7.26 -9.50 -42.89
CA ASN A 8 -7.23 -8.42 -43.86
C ASN A 8 -8.62 -7.78 -44.09
N ASN A 9 -9.70 -8.59 -44.04
CA ASN A 9 -11.04 -8.08 -44.20
C ASN A 9 -11.58 -7.34 -42.94
N THR A 10 -10.98 -7.56 -41.78
CA THR A 10 -11.40 -6.97 -40.47
C THR A 10 -10.39 -5.96 -39.91
N GLU A 11 -9.34 -5.64 -40.68
CA GLU A 11 -8.22 -4.78 -40.23
C GLU A 11 -7.58 -5.25 -38.91
N THR A 12 -7.69 -6.54 -38.60
CA THR A 12 -7.17 -7.12 -37.37
C THR A 12 -5.68 -7.43 -37.53
N PRO A 13 -4.79 -6.87 -36.69
CA PRO A 13 -3.36 -7.15 -36.77
C PRO A 13 -3.08 -8.62 -36.43
N VAL A 14 -2.25 -9.28 -37.25
CA VAL A 14 -1.81 -10.65 -37.05
C VAL A 14 -0.31 -10.70 -37.00
N VAL A 15 0.24 -11.21 -35.88
CA VAL A 15 1.67 -11.37 -35.67
C VAL A 15 2.00 -12.86 -35.58
N PHE A 16 2.98 -13.30 -36.38
CA PHE A 16 3.51 -14.65 -36.29
C PHE A 16 4.74 -14.63 -35.39
N VAL A 17 4.81 -15.56 -34.46
CA VAL A 17 5.94 -15.69 -33.52
C VAL A 17 6.41 -17.14 -33.49
N ASP A 18 7.73 -17.32 -33.47
CA ASP A 18 8.38 -18.64 -33.36
C ASP A 18 8.78 -18.86 -31.90
N THR A 19 7.80 -19.19 -31.07
CA THR A 19 8.03 -19.49 -29.65
C THR A 19 6.91 -20.35 -29.08
N LYS A 20 7.10 -20.88 -27.85
CA LYS A 20 6.09 -21.71 -27.19
C LYS A 20 4.85 -20.90 -26.83
N LEU A 21 3.68 -21.45 -27.06
CA LEU A 21 2.40 -20.81 -26.77
C LEU A 21 2.30 -20.38 -25.29
N SER A 22 2.80 -21.21 -24.37
CA SER A 22 2.82 -20.87 -22.93
C SER A 22 3.60 -19.59 -22.64
N PHE A 23 4.72 -19.37 -23.32
CA PHE A 23 5.51 -18.13 -23.16
C PHE A 23 4.73 -16.91 -23.65
N ILE A 24 4.09 -16.99 -24.81
CA ILE A 24 3.28 -15.89 -25.36
C ILE A 24 2.12 -15.57 -24.41
N THR A 25 1.34 -16.59 -24.01
CA THR A 25 0.15 -16.37 -23.15
C THR A 25 0.55 -15.78 -21.81
N THR A 26 1.66 -16.21 -21.22
CA THR A 26 2.16 -15.63 -19.96
C THR A 26 2.64 -14.19 -20.15
N THR A 27 3.46 -13.93 -21.16
CA THR A 27 4.03 -12.59 -21.41
C THR A 27 2.96 -11.56 -21.75
N VAL A 28 2.06 -11.92 -22.69
CA VAL A 28 0.94 -11.04 -23.07
C VAL A 28 -0.05 -10.89 -21.91
N GLY A 29 -0.33 -11.96 -21.16
CA GLY A 29 -1.17 -11.91 -19.98
C GLY A 29 -0.65 -10.96 -18.90
N ILE A 30 0.65 -11.01 -18.58
CA ILE A 30 1.30 -10.09 -17.65
C ILE A 30 1.21 -8.65 -18.18
N TYR A 31 1.55 -8.43 -19.45
CA TYR A 31 1.50 -7.11 -20.06
C TYR A 31 0.09 -6.50 -19.98
N ILE A 32 -0.95 -7.27 -20.33
CA ILE A 32 -2.35 -6.84 -20.24
C ILE A 32 -2.71 -6.55 -18.77
N ALA A 33 -2.36 -7.45 -17.86
CA ALA A 33 -2.67 -7.28 -16.43
C ALA A 33 -2.01 -6.02 -15.83
N GLU A 34 -0.79 -5.68 -16.24
CA GLU A 34 -0.09 -4.48 -15.73
C GLU A 34 -0.60 -3.16 -16.36
N ASN A 35 -0.94 -3.18 -17.67
CA ASN A 35 -1.29 -1.94 -18.39
C ASN A 35 -2.80 -1.64 -18.40
N PHE A 36 -3.65 -2.66 -18.23
CA PHE A 36 -5.12 -2.53 -18.24
C PHE A 36 -5.77 -2.93 -16.92
N ALA A 37 -4.98 -3.01 -15.83
CA ALA A 37 -5.50 -3.26 -14.50
C ALA A 37 -6.51 -2.17 -14.11
N PRO A 38 -7.64 -2.51 -13.48
CA PRO A 38 -8.48 -1.52 -12.84
C PRO A 38 -7.65 -0.69 -11.85
N GLU A 39 -7.81 0.62 -11.89
CA GLU A 39 -7.08 1.53 -11.01
C GLU A 39 -8.00 2.52 -10.32
N ASP A 40 -7.56 2.99 -9.16
CA ASP A 40 -8.23 4.01 -8.35
C ASP A 40 -7.19 4.98 -7.79
N PHE A 41 -7.60 6.21 -7.49
CA PHE A 41 -6.75 7.26 -6.92
C PHE A 41 -7.15 7.50 -5.48
N VAL A 42 -6.18 7.44 -4.58
CA VAL A 42 -6.41 7.62 -3.14
C VAL A 42 -5.52 8.73 -2.61
N HIS A 43 -6.14 9.67 -1.89
CA HIS A 43 -5.38 10.68 -1.13
C HIS A 43 -4.76 10.03 0.10
N GLY A 44 -3.43 9.94 0.12
CA GLY A 44 -2.69 9.27 1.17
C GLY A 44 -1.21 9.15 0.84
N SER A 45 -0.47 8.51 1.75
CA SER A 45 0.95 8.26 1.60
C SER A 45 1.20 6.76 1.58
N LEU A 46 2.15 6.30 0.79
CA LEU A 46 2.52 4.89 0.69
C LEU A 46 4.00 4.70 1.04
N VAL A 47 4.24 3.82 2.00
CA VAL A 47 5.58 3.49 2.51
C VAL A 47 5.74 1.98 2.66
N ILE A 48 6.98 1.50 2.70
CA ILE A 48 7.30 0.10 3.00
C ILE A 48 7.96 0.06 4.37
N ILE A 49 7.31 -0.58 5.33
CA ILE A 49 7.76 -0.72 6.71
C ILE A 49 8.03 -2.20 6.98
N ASN A 50 9.28 -2.57 7.28
CA ASN A 50 9.67 -3.96 7.54
C ASN A 50 9.22 -4.95 6.44
N GLY A 51 9.25 -4.50 5.16
CA GLY A 51 8.84 -5.30 4.02
C GLY A 51 7.33 -5.32 3.74
N VAL A 52 6.52 -4.65 4.56
CA VAL A 52 5.06 -4.51 4.39
C VAL A 52 4.73 -3.19 3.72
N GLY A 53 3.97 -3.21 2.64
CA GLY A 53 3.45 -1.99 2.01
C GLY A 53 2.27 -1.44 2.79
N VAL A 54 2.44 -0.24 3.35
CA VAL A 54 1.49 0.44 4.22
C VAL A 54 0.95 1.69 3.55
N LEU A 55 -0.35 1.71 3.28
CA LEU A 55 -1.06 2.90 2.82
C LEU A 55 -1.58 3.68 4.03
N ILE A 56 -1.11 4.90 4.20
CA ILE A 56 -1.48 5.80 5.28
C ILE A 56 -2.51 6.79 4.75
N ILE A 57 -3.72 6.75 5.30
CA ILE A 57 -4.82 7.65 4.95
C ILE A 57 -5.27 8.43 6.17
N GLY A 58 -6.08 9.45 5.96
CA GLY A 58 -6.65 10.31 7.01
C GLY A 58 -6.84 11.74 6.53
N ASP A 59 -7.48 12.56 7.32
CA ASP A 59 -7.82 13.95 6.97
C ASP A 59 -6.59 14.77 6.58
N SER A 60 -6.83 15.83 5.79
CA SER A 60 -5.77 16.79 5.49
C SER A 60 -5.25 17.43 6.78
N GLY A 61 -3.93 17.54 6.91
CA GLY A 61 -3.30 18.14 8.07
C GLY A 61 -3.27 17.26 9.33
N VAL A 62 -3.53 15.95 9.20
CA VAL A 62 -3.44 15.01 10.33
C VAL A 62 -2.00 14.60 10.66
N GLY A 63 -1.02 14.99 9.83
CA GLY A 63 0.41 14.68 10.04
C GLY A 63 0.91 13.46 9.27
N LYS A 64 0.28 13.11 8.12
CA LYS A 64 0.71 11.98 7.28
C LYS A 64 2.15 12.16 6.77
N SER A 65 2.43 13.26 6.08
CA SER A 65 3.73 13.52 5.44
C SER A 65 4.86 13.68 6.47
N GLU A 66 4.57 14.29 7.63
CA GLU A 66 5.52 14.39 8.74
C GLU A 66 5.87 12.99 9.30
N ALA A 67 4.87 12.13 9.49
CA ALA A 67 5.09 10.76 9.93
C ALA A 67 5.88 9.94 8.88
N VAL A 68 5.58 10.12 7.58
CA VAL A 68 6.32 9.48 6.48
C VAL A 68 7.77 9.91 6.47
N LEU A 69 8.06 11.20 6.60
CA LEU A 69 9.43 11.71 6.65
C LEU A 69 10.23 11.09 7.82
N GLU A 70 9.62 10.98 9.00
CA GLU A 70 10.23 10.32 10.15
C GLU A 70 10.46 8.82 9.92
N LEU A 71 9.51 8.12 9.28
CA LEU A 71 9.67 6.71 8.91
C LEU A 71 10.86 6.50 7.95
N ILE A 72 11.04 7.41 6.97
CA ILE A 72 12.19 7.36 6.06
C ILE A 72 13.50 7.57 6.81
N GLN A 73 13.55 8.52 7.76
CA GLN A 73 14.72 8.76 8.62
C GLN A 73 15.08 7.52 9.46
N ARG A 74 14.11 6.69 9.80
CA ARG A 74 14.29 5.42 10.51
C ARG A 74 14.68 4.25 9.59
N GLY A 75 14.84 4.50 8.28
CA GLY A 75 15.31 3.50 7.30
C GLY A 75 14.20 2.76 6.55
N HIS A 76 12.95 3.19 6.66
CA HIS A 76 11.86 2.67 5.83
C HIS A 76 11.87 3.28 4.44
N MET A 77 11.18 2.64 3.47
CA MET A 77 11.22 3.09 2.07
C MET A 77 9.96 3.85 1.69
N PHE A 78 10.17 4.96 1.00
CA PHE A 78 9.14 5.82 0.42
C PHE A 78 8.65 5.27 -0.92
N VAL A 79 7.35 5.37 -1.19
CA VAL A 79 6.77 5.07 -2.50
C VAL A 79 6.03 6.28 -3.05
N SER A 80 5.10 6.87 -2.28
CA SER A 80 4.32 8.02 -2.70
C SER A 80 3.85 8.84 -1.52
N ASP A 81 3.60 10.15 -1.75
CA ASP A 81 2.92 11.04 -0.81
C ASP A 81 1.83 11.84 -1.53
N ASP A 82 0.83 12.27 -0.75
CA ASP A 82 -0.36 13.02 -1.17
C ASP A 82 -1.31 12.26 -2.11
N SER A 83 -0.82 11.54 -3.10
CA SER A 83 -1.64 10.75 -4.03
C SER A 83 -1.00 9.40 -4.33
N VAL A 84 -1.80 8.34 -4.24
CA VAL A 84 -1.41 6.96 -4.55
C VAL A 84 -2.34 6.40 -5.60
N ILE A 85 -1.78 5.88 -6.69
CA ILE A 85 -2.50 5.09 -7.68
C ILE A 85 -2.53 3.64 -7.19
N ILE A 86 -3.71 3.08 -6.98
CA ILE A 86 -3.90 1.68 -6.62
C ILE A 86 -4.34 0.93 -7.86
N LYS A 87 -3.60 -0.12 -8.23
CA LYS A 87 -3.95 -1.04 -9.33
C LYS A 87 -4.30 -2.41 -8.76
N ARG A 88 -5.38 -3.02 -9.24
CA ARG A 88 -5.73 -4.38 -8.87
C ARG A 88 -5.23 -5.38 -9.91
N ILE A 89 -4.26 -6.21 -9.54
CA ILE A 89 -3.73 -7.28 -10.40
C ILE A 89 -4.03 -8.62 -9.72
N GLY A 90 -5.02 -9.33 -10.25
CA GLY A 90 -5.52 -10.55 -9.61
C GLY A 90 -6.09 -10.27 -8.21
N ASN A 91 -5.48 -10.87 -7.19
CA ASN A 91 -5.86 -10.66 -5.79
C ASN A 91 -4.97 -9.64 -5.06
N SER A 92 -4.01 -9.04 -5.75
CA SER A 92 -3.06 -8.09 -5.17
C SER A 92 -3.46 -6.65 -5.50
N PHE A 93 -3.19 -5.76 -4.56
CA PHE A 93 -3.33 -4.31 -4.73
C PHE A 93 -1.94 -3.70 -4.79
N ILE A 94 -1.58 -3.15 -5.95
CA ILE A 94 -0.28 -2.53 -6.17
C ILE A 94 -0.44 -1.03 -6.07
N GLY A 95 0.31 -0.42 -5.16
CA GLY A 95 0.39 1.03 -5.04
C GLY A 95 1.57 1.60 -5.81
N VAL A 96 1.34 2.68 -6.53
CA VAL A 96 2.31 3.37 -7.38
C VAL A 96 2.21 4.87 -7.16
N SER A 97 3.33 5.58 -7.22
CA SER A 97 3.33 7.04 -7.26
C SER A 97 2.90 7.56 -8.65
N PRO A 98 2.10 8.64 -8.73
CA PRO A 98 1.97 9.39 -9.98
C PRO A 98 3.36 9.86 -10.46
N GLU A 99 3.60 9.82 -11.77
CA GLU A 99 4.93 10.16 -12.32
C GLU A 99 5.35 11.61 -12.01
N ILE A 100 4.39 12.55 -11.93
CA ILE A 100 4.63 13.97 -11.62
C ILE A 100 5.16 14.16 -10.19
N THR A 101 4.67 13.35 -9.22
CA THR A 101 5.05 13.45 -7.79
C THR A 101 6.04 12.38 -7.36
N LYS A 102 6.61 11.66 -8.30
CA LYS A 102 7.56 10.57 -8.03
C LYS A 102 8.74 11.04 -7.20
N ASN A 103 9.00 10.36 -6.09
CA ASN A 103 10.04 10.67 -5.11
C ASN A 103 9.88 12.03 -4.40
N ILE A 104 8.75 12.72 -4.56
CA ILE A 104 8.49 14.01 -3.93
C ILE A 104 7.58 13.81 -2.72
N LEU A 105 7.96 14.43 -1.61
CA LEU A 105 7.19 14.54 -0.38
C LEU A 105 7.02 16.01 -0.04
N GLU A 106 5.80 16.42 0.34
CA GLU A 106 5.54 17.76 0.85
C GLU A 106 5.68 17.80 2.37
N ALA A 107 6.65 18.57 2.88
CA ALA A 107 6.83 18.79 4.30
C ALA A 107 6.50 20.25 4.66
N ARG A 108 5.55 20.45 5.56
CA ARG A 108 5.16 21.80 6.01
C ARG A 108 6.35 22.56 6.57
N GLY A 109 6.54 23.79 6.11
CA GLY A 109 7.64 24.66 6.50
C GLY A 109 8.96 24.41 5.76
N LEU A 110 9.12 23.28 5.06
CA LEU A 110 10.28 22.96 4.24
C LEU A 110 9.96 22.96 2.73
N GLY A 111 8.68 22.79 2.36
CA GLY A 111 8.24 22.71 0.97
C GLY A 111 8.39 21.29 0.39
N LEU A 112 8.67 21.22 -0.91
CA LEU A 112 8.80 19.95 -1.65
C LEU A 112 10.20 19.37 -1.45
N ILE A 113 10.27 18.12 -1.00
CA ILE A 113 11.50 17.39 -0.71
C ILE A 113 11.62 16.22 -1.70
N ASN A 114 12.73 16.13 -2.42
CA ASN A 114 13.06 14.95 -3.21
C ASN A 114 13.76 13.92 -2.31
N ILE A 115 13.02 12.88 -1.93
CA ILE A 115 13.47 11.84 -1.00
C ILE A 115 14.68 11.09 -1.55
N LYS A 116 14.66 10.73 -2.84
CA LYS A 116 15.78 10.04 -3.49
C LYS A 116 17.08 10.86 -3.45
N SER A 117 16.98 12.17 -3.65
CA SER A 117 18.16 13.06 -3.66
C SER A 117 18.77 13.24 -2.26
N ILE A 118 17.94 13.23 -1.19
CA ILE A 118 18.41 13.49 0.18
C ILE A 118 18.83 12.21 0.89
N TYR A 119 18.04 11.12 0.73
CA TYR A 119 18.24 9.88 1.48
C TYR A 119 18.81 8.73 0.62
N GLY A 120 18.99 8.96 -0.69
CA GLY A 120 19.58 8.01 -1.64
C GLY A 120 18.58 7.02 -2.26
N GLU A 121 19.06 6.25 -3.22
CA GLU A 121 18.28 5.28 -4.02
C GLU A 121 17.60 4.21 -3.16
N LYS A 122 18.23 3.83 -2.05
CA LYS A 122 17.72 2.77 -1.16
C LYS A 122 16.49 3.21 -0.36
N SER A 123 16.22 4.50 -0.27
CA SER A 123 15.09 5.06 0.47
C SER A 123 13.79 5.12 -0.32
N VAL A 124 13.80 4.77 -1.60
CA VAL A 124 12.63 4.88 -2.49
C VAL A 124 12.33 3.57 -3.21
N LYS A 125 11.07 3.38 -3.58
CA LYS A 125 10.58 2.31 -4.45
C LYS A 125 9.52 2.87 -5.39
N ASP A 126 9.49 2.37 -6.63
CA ASP A 126 8.50 2.83 -7.62
C ASP A 126 7.11 2.27 -7.38
N LYS A 127 7.01 1.05 -6.85
CA LYS A 127 5.74 0.35 -6.57
C LYS A 127 5.90 -0.66 -5.43
N THR A 128 4.81 -0.95 -4.74
CA THR A 128 4.75 -2.02 -3.74
C THR A 128 3.34 -2.62 -3.64
N ASN A 129 3.21 -3.83 -3.09
CA ASN A 129 1.91 -4.33 -2.65
C ASN A 129 1.40 -3.46 -1.51
N ILE A 130 0.09 -3.20 -1.47
CA ILE A 130 -0.58 -2.60 -0.31
C ILE A 130 -1.12 -3.75 0.54
N ASP A 131 -0.40 -4.07 1.61
CA ASP A 131 -0.75 -5.18 2.51
C ASP A 131 -1.61 -4.69 3.69
N LEU A 132 -1.43 -3.43 4.08
CA LEU A 132 -2.09 -2.82 5.23
C LEU A 132 -2.49 -1.39 4.91
N VAL A 133 -3.66 -0.98 5.37
CA VAL A 133 -4.09 0.42 5.41
C VAL A 133 -4.06 0.89 6.86
N ILE A 134 -3.47 2.04 7.12
CA ILE A 134 -3.51 2.72 8.41
C ILE A 134 -4.29 4.03 8.24
N GLU A 135 -5.39 4.16 8.94
CA GLU A 135 -6.20 5.38 8.95
C GLU A 135 -5.91 6.20 10.20
N LEU A 136 -5.34 7.39 10.00
CA LEU A 136 -5.06 8.35 11.06
C LEU A 136 -6.32 9.19 11.33
N LYS A 137 -6.87 9.12 12.54
CA LYS A 137 -8.04 9.90 12.94
C LYS A 137 -7.73 10.79 14.12
N LYS A 138 -8.21 12.04 14.09
CA LYS A 138 -8.18 12.90 15.27
C LYS A 138 -9.06 12.28 16.36
N ASP A 139 -8.53 12.23 17.59
CA ASP A 139 -9.21 11.64 18.75
C ASP A 139 -10.26 12.62 19.31
N GLU A 140 -11.28 12.93 18.49
CA GLU A 140 -12.44 13.71 18.87
C GLU A 140 -13.62 12.74 18.97
N ASN A 141 -13.86 12.17 20.16
CA ASN A 141 -15.06 11.34 20.50
C ASN A 141 -15.23 10.03 19.70
N THR A 142 -14.19 9.43 19.19
CA THR A 142 -14.28 8.12 18.53
C THR A 142 -14.08 7.01 19.57
N ASN A 143 -15.02 6.05 19.65
CA ASN A 143 -14.82 4.80 20.38
C ASN A 143 -13.76 3.97 19.61
N PHE A 144 -12.50 4.10 20.02
CA PHE A 144 -11.44 3.25 19.50
C PHE A 144 -11.47 1.89 20.21
N ASP A 145 -11.36 0.82 19.43
CA ASP A 145 -11.13 -0.52 19.99
C ASP A 145 -9.80 -0.57 20.74
N ARG A 146 -9.87 -0.53 22.08
CA ARG A 146 -8.70 -0.56 22.96
C ARG A 146 -7.97 -1.90 22.94
N LEU A 147 -8.64 -2.96 22.51
CA LEU A 147 -8.13 -4.33 22.51
C LEU A 147 -7.61 -4.76 21.12
N GLY A 148 -7.85 -3.96 20.08
CA GLY A 148 -7.41 -4.25 18.72
C GLY A 148 -8.06 -5.49 18.10
N ASN A 149 -9.29 -5.83 18.54
CA ASN A 149 -10.01 -7.03 18.13
C ASN A 149 -10.93 -6.79 16.93
N GLU A 150 -11.30 -5.54 16.66
CA GLU A 150 -12.16 -5.23 15.53
C GLU A 150 -11.44 -5.41 14.20
N ASN A 151 -12.09 -6.13 13.31
CA ASN A 151 -11.59 -6.36 11.96
C ASN A 151 -12.12 -5.26 11.02
N HIS A 152 -11.34 -4.19 10.86
CA HIS A 152 -11.64 -3.17 9.87
C HIS A 152 -11.00 -3.50 8.53
N PHE A 153 -11.71 -3.13 7.45
CA PHE A 153 -11.22 -3.29 6.08
C PHE A 153 -11.38 -1.99 5.30
N TYR A 154 -10.46 -1.75 4.41
CA TYR A 154 -10.54 -0.72 3.39
C TYR A 154 -11.01 -1.37 2.09
N ASN A 155 -12.15 -0.90 1.57
CA ASN A 155 -12.71 -1.43 0.33
C ASN A 155 -12.19 -0.59 -0.84
N VAL A 156 -11.60 -1.25 -1.83
CA VAL A 156 -11.08 -0.61 -3.04
C VAL A 156 -11.13 -1.61 -4.20
N LEU A 157 -11.51 -1.15 -5.41
CA LEU A 157 -11.50 -1.94 -6.63
C LEU A 157 -12.16 -3.34 -6.45
N ASN A 158 -13.34 -3.37 -5.82
CA ASN A 158 -14.09 -4.62 -5.51
C ASN A 158 -13.30 -5.64 -4.68
N GLY A 159 -12.38 -5.18 -3.84
CA GLY A 159 -11.64 -6.02 -2.89
C GLY A 159 -11.50 -5.35 -1.53
N LYS A 160 -10.78 -6.01 -0.63
CA LYS A 160 -10.62 -5.59 0.76
C LYS A 160 -9.16 -5.67 1.18
N ILE A 161 -8.65 -4.62 1.83
CA ILE A 161 -7.34 -4.59 2.46
C ILE A 161 -7.55 -4.44 3.95
N LYS A 162 -6.79 -5.16 4.80
CA LYS A 162 -6.84 -4.99 6.26
C LYS A 162 -6.57 -3.55 6.63
N LYS A 163 -7.39 -2.99 7.54
CA LYS A 163 -7.26 -1.61 8.01
C LYS A 163 -7.10 -1.54 9.52
N ILE A 164 -6.21 -0.67 9.98
CA ILE A 164 -6.03 -0.31 11.39
C ILE A 164 -6.34 1.17 11.56
N LEU A 165 -7.11 1.51 12.59
CA LEU A 165 -7.42 2.89 12.97
C LEU A 165 -6.46 3.34 14.06
N ILE A 166 -5.76 4.47 13.87
CA ILE A 166 -4.86 5.05 14.87
C ILE A 166 -5.38 6.41 15.30
N PRO A 167 -5.71 6.58 16.60
CA PRO A 167 -6.08 7.88 17.14
C PRO A 167 -4.87 8.79 17.28
N ILE A 168 -4.93 9.98 16.68
CA ILE A 168 -3.89 10.99 16.74
C ILE A 168 -4.21 12.00 17.81
N LYS A 169 -3.29 12.16 18.76
CA LYS A 169 -3.30 13.19 19.80
C LYS A 169 -2.03 14.03 19.74
N LEU A 170 -2.14 15.28 20.09
CA LEU A 170 -0.97 16.16 20.30
C LEU A 170 0.02 15.51 21.28
N GLY A 171 1.30 15.54 20.93
CA GLY A 171 2.39 15.00 21.75
C GLY A 171 2.64 13.50 21.60
N ARG A 172 1.90 12.77 20.76
CA ARG A 172 2.22 11.37 20.41
C ARG A 172 3.04 11.30 19.13
N ASN A 173 4.04 10.45 19.12
CA ASN A 173 4.82 10.18 17.92
C ASN A 173 4.03 9.25 16.97
N THR A 174 3.51 9.82 15.89
CA THR A 174 2.68 9.12 14.91
C THR A 174 3.46 8.05 14.15
N ALA A 175 4.72 8.32 13.78
CA ALA A 175 5.57 7.36 13.09
C ALA A 175 5.80 6.09 13.93
N SER A 176 6.08 6.25 15.21
CA SER A 176 6.22 5.11 16.14
C SER A 176 4.95 4.28 16.25
N LEU A 177 3.78 4.91 16.28
CA LEU A 177 2.51 4.18 16.32
C LEU A 177 2.27 3.39 15.03
N ILE A 178 2.62 3.96 13.87
CA ILE A 178 2.53 3.29 12.57
C ILE A 178 3.47 2.07 12.52
N GLU A 179 4.72 2.21 12.99
CA GLU A 179 5.68 1.09 13.06
C GLU A 179 5.17 -0.04 13.96
N VAL A 180 4.68 0.29 15.15
CA VAL A 180 4.13 -0.70 16.09
C VAL A 180 2.89 -1.37 15.49
N ALA A 181 1.97 -0.63 14.87
CA ALA A 181 0.79 -1.19 14.23
C ALA A 181 1.16 -2.14 13.08
N THR A 182 2.19 -1.79 12.30
CA THR A 182 2.71 -2.66 11.24
C THR A 182 3.35 -3.93 11.82
N SER A 183 4.12 -3.80 12.90
CA SER A 183 4.74 -4.95 13.59
C SER A 183 3.69 -5.88 14.18
N LEU A 184 2.61 -5.35 14.77
CA LEU A 184 1.46 -6.12 15.23
C LEU A 184 0.76 -6.86 14.09
N TYR A 185 0.60 -6.21 12.93
CA TYR A 185 0.05 -6.85 11.74
C TYR A 185 0.90 -8.05 11.30
N ILE A 186 2.23 -7.90 11.25
CA ILE A 186 3.17 -8.97 10.93
C ILE A 186 3.04 -10.11 11.94
N SER A 187 3.11 -9.79 13.23
CA SER A 187 3.01 -10.78 14.32
C SER A 187 1.72 -11.60 14.25
N LYS A 188 0.57 -10.93 14.02
CA LYS A 188 -0.72 -11.63 13.85
C LYS A 188 -0.74 -12.53 12.61
N LYS A 189 -0.12 -12.12 11.51
CA LYS A 189 0.00 -12.91 10.29
C LYS A 189 0.85 -14.16 10.52
N ASP A 190 1.87 -14.06 11.38
CA ASP A 190 2.74 -15.17 11.79
C ASP A 190 2.13 -16.06 12.89
N GLY A 191 0.87 -15.80 13.27
CA GLY A 191 0.13 -16.60 14.26
C GLY A 191 0.37 -16.19 15.71
N VAL A 192 1.02 -15.05 15.97
CA VAL A 192 1.27 -14.55 17.32
C VAL A 192 0.30 -13.39 17.62
N ASP A 193 -0.73 -13.66 18.42
CA ASP A 193 -1.70 -12.64 18.87
C ASP A 193 -1.67 -12.56 20.40
N ALA A 194 -1.25 -11.40 20.94
CA ALA A 194 -1.14 -11.16 22.37
C ALA A 194 -2.50 -11.30 23.09
N PHE A 195 -3.61 -10.94 22.42
CA PHE A 195 -4.94 -11.10 22.99
C PHE A 195 -5.32 -12.58 23.13
N GLN A 196 -5.06 -13.39 22.13
CA GLN A 196 -5.27 -14.85 22.20
C GLN A 196 -4.42 -15.47 23.31
N GLN A 197 -3.16 -15.06 23.42
CA GLN A 197 -2.27 -15.54 24.50
C GLN A 197 -2.81 -15.22 25.90
N ILE A 198 -3.37 -14.02 26.10
CA ILE A 198 -4.00 -13.68 27.39
C ILE A 198 -5.22 -14.54 27.63
N GLN A 199 -6.09 -14.73 26.64
CA GLN A 199 -7.27 -15.60 26.77
C GLN A 199 -6.92 -17.04 27.11
N GLU A 200 -5.87 -17.59 26.49
CA GLU A 200 -5.39 -18.94 26.79
C GLU A 200 -4.85 -19.05 28.21
N ARG A 201 -4.10 -18.05 28.69
CA ARG A 201 -3.62 -18.02 30.08
C ARG A 201 -4.76 -17.98 31.09
N ILE A 202 -5.76 -17.14 30.86
CA ILE A 202 -6.95 -17.06 31.73
C ILE A 202 -7.71 -18.40 31.77
N LYS A 203 -7.83 -19.11 30.64
CA LYS A 203 -8.48 -20.42 30.59
C LYS A 203 -7.70 -21.52 31.33
N ASN A 204 -6.37 -21.43 31.35
CA ASN A 204 -5.51 -22.39 31.99
C ASN A 204 -5.37 -22.16 33.52
N GLU A 205 -5.83 -21.00 34.02
CA GLU A 205 -5.86 -20.68 35.47
C GLU A 205 -7.20 -21.03 36.13
N GLN A 206 -8.21 -21.44 35.34
CA GLN A 206 -9.51 -21.98 35.84
C GLN A 206 -9.55 -23.50 35.85
#